data_67c6a71555c265caf7c5d24547ea4210
#
_entry.id   67c6a71555c265caf7c5d24547ea4210
#
_cell.length_a   1.000
_cell.length_b   1.000
_cell.length_c   1.000
_cell.angle_alpha   90.00
_cell.angle_beta   90.00
_cell.angle_gamma   90.00
#
_symmetry.space_group_name_H-M   'P 1'
#
loop_
_entity.id
_entity.type
_entity.pdbx_description
1 polymer ?
#
loop_
_entity_poly.entity_id
_entity_poly.type
_entity_poly.pdbx_seq_one_letter_code
_entity_poly.pdbx_strand_id
1 'polypeptide(L)'
;MYTRLKYDLGRVVEYEYHFKGNYGAPGEKKGRRKKPTPEQIEKQNQWNKETLVRRTILLNFGEDDLWTCLKYPKGTRLPVETVKAHWKDLRSKMSKAYKKAGELFKFIYRMEVSKAGGVHIHILVNRLRGEVQTDKLMSQYWKEITTKSLNTAGHVNFTPLYESGGYEALA
;
A
#
# COMPACT_ATOMS: atom_id res chain seq x y z
N MET A 1 21.65 -21.42 19.61
CA MET A 1 22.32 -20.31 18.92
C MET A 1 21.27 -19.52 18.16
N TYR A 2 21.25 -18.18 18.34
CA TYR A 2 20.34 -17.28 17.59
C TYR A 2 21.04 -16.70 16.38
N THR A 3 20.33 -16.65 15.25
CA THR A 3 20.74 -15.84 14.11
C THR A 3 19.96 -14.54 14.16
N ARG A 4 20.66 -13.42 14.08
CA ARG A 4 20.08 -12.09 14.01
C ARG A 4 20.11 -11.62 12.55
N LEU A 5 18.96 -11.29 12.01
CA LEU A 5 18.83 -10.57 10.75
C LEU A 5 18.60 -9.08 11.05
N LYS A 6 19.27 -8.21 10.33
CA LYS A 6 19.12 -6.76 10.42
C LYS A 6 18.50 -6.26 9.11
N TYR A 7 17.42 -5.52 9.24
CA TYR A 7 16.79 -4.79 8.12
C TYR A 7 16.95 -3.30 8.37
N ASP A 8 17.69 -2.63 7.51
CA ASP A 8 17.82 -1.18 7.52
C ASP A 8 16.73 -0.61 6.60
N LEU A 9 15.74 0.04 7.19
CA LEU A 9 14.57 0.59 6.51
C LEU A 9 14.62 2.11 6.46
N GLY A 10 15.82 2.68 6.44
CA GLY A 10 16.05 4.12 6.42
C GLY A 10 15.90 4.75 7.81
N ARG A 11 14.69 5.11 8.22
CA ARG A 11 14.41 5.73 9.54
C ARG A 11 14.29 4.72 10.67
N VAL A 12 14.06 3.46 10.35
CA VAL A 12 13.84 2.37 11.30
C VAL A 12 14.81 1.25 11.00
N VAL A 13 15.37 0.66 12.03
CA VAL A 13 16.15 -0.58 11.94
C VAL A 13 15.42 -1.67 12.67
N GLU A 14 15.07 -2.72 11.96
CA GLU A 14 14.42 -3.90 12.53
C GLU A 14 15.43 -5.02 12.72
N TYR A 15 15.24 -5.78 13.79
CA TYR A 15 16.02 -6.98 14.05
C TYR A 15 15.08 -8.17 14.21
N GLU A 16 15.34 -9.23 13.46
CA GLU A 16 14.68 -10.53 13.65
C GLU A 16 15.67 -11.52 14.23
N TYR A 17 15.23 -12.26 15.24
CA TYR A 17 16.03 -13.29 15.91
C TYR A 17 15.43 -14.65 15.63
N HIS A 18 16.20 -15.51 14.96
CA HIS A 18 15.81 -16.88 14.66
C HIS A 18 16.63 -17.84 15.48
N PHE A 19 15.96 -18.68 16.26
CA PHE A 19 16.62 -19.75 16.98
C PHE A 19 16.85 -20.95 16.06
N LYS A 20 18.11 -21.30 15.81
CA LYS A 20 18.49 -22.44 14.97
C LYS A 20 18.72 -23.73 15.78
N GLY A 21 18.45 -23.71 17.06
CA GLY A 21 18.63 -24.86 17.91
C GLY A 21 17.49 -25.85 17.88
N ASN A 22 17.74 -27.01 18.49
CA ASN A 22 16.70 -27.96 18.80
C ASN A 22 16.06 -27.56 20.13
N TYR A 23 14.72 -27.54 20.16
CA TYR A 23 13.99 -27.46 21.43
C TYR A 23 13.91 -28.86 22.03
N GLY A 24 14.15 -28.98 23.30
CA GLY A 24 14.16 -30.24 24.08
C GLY A 24 15.50 -30.51 24.79
N ALA A 25 15.49 -31.39 25.74
CA ALA A 25 16.70 -31.79 26.46
C ALA A 25 17.68 -32.57 25.54
N PRO A 26 18.99 -32.54 25.82
CA PRO A 26 19.94 -33.36 25.08
C PRO A 26 19.55 -34.84 25.14
N GLY A 27 19.42 -35.49 24.00
CA GLY A 27 19.02 -36.89 23.86
C GLY A 27 17.53 -37.16 23.69
N GLU A 28 16.66 -36.15 23.83
CA GLU A 28 15.23 -36.32 23.50
C GLU A 28 15.03 -36.54 22.01
N LYS A 29 14.27 -37.60 21.65
CA LYS A 29 13.83 -37.84 20.30
C LYS A 29 12.78 -36.78 19.92
N LYS A 30 13.03 -36.05 18.86
CA LYS A 30 12.06 -35.08 18.34
C LYS A 30 10.76 -35.81 17.98
N GLY A 31 9.66 -35.36 18.56
CA GLY A 31 8.34 -35.76 18.12
C GLY A 31 8.12 -35.40 16.64
N ARG A 32 7.30 -36.19 15.95
CA ARG A 32 6.94 -35.91 14.55
C ARG A 32 6.24 -34.55 14.48
N ARG A 33 6.78 -33.58 13.73
CA ARG A 33 6.14 -32.30 13.54
C ARG A 33 4.76 -32.49 12.93
N LYS A 34 3.73 -31.99 13.59
CA LYS A 34 2.38 -31.92 13.00
C LYS A 34 2.44 -30.95 11.81
N LYS A 35 1.84 -31.34 10.70
CA LYS A 35 1.67 -30.42 9.56
C LYS A 35 0.78 -29.26 10.01
N PRO A 36 1.10 -28.01 9.63
CA PRO A 36 0.24 -26.87 9.95
C PRO A 36 -1.12 -27.01 9.27
N THR A 37 -2.18 -26.54 9.92
CA THR A 37 -3.52 -26.50 9.31
C THR A 37 -3.59 -25.42 8.22
N PRO A 38 -4.57 -25.53 7.29
CA PRO A 38 -4.79 -24.48 6.28
C PRO A 38 -4.92 -23.08 6.88
N GLU A 39 -5.63 -22.94 8.00
CA GLU A 39 -5.82 -21.66 8.70
C GLU A 39 -4.51 -21.11 9.27
N GLN A 40 -3.65 -21.99 9.78
CA GLN A 40 -2.32 -21.59 10.28
C GLN A 40 -1.43 -21.11 9.13
N ILE A 41 -1.50 -21.79 7.97
CA ILE A 41 -0.77 -21.38 6.77
C ILE A 41 -1.29 -20.04 6.27
N GLU A 42 -2.60 -19.84 6.22
CA GLU A 42 -3.20 -18.57 5.79
C GLU A 42 -2.80 -17.40 6.70
N LYS A 43 -2.89 -17.59 8.02
CA LYS A 43 -2.47 -16.59 9.01
C LYS A 43 -0.99 -16.23 8.86
N GLN A 44 -0.12 -17.22 8.65
CA GLN A 44 1.31 -16.97 8.43
C GLN A 44 1.57 -16.22 7.13
N ASN A 45 0.86 -16.58 6.06
CA ASN A 45 0.97 -15.90 4.77
C ASN A 45 0.48 -14.45 4.86
N GLN A 46 -0.59 -14.20 5.61
CA GLN A 46 -1.10 -12.86 5.85
C GLN A 46 -0.07 -12.01 6.60
N TRP A 47 0.48 -12.54 7.70
CA TRP A 47 1.52 -11.86 8.47
C TRP A 47 2.77 -11.55 7.62
N ASN A 48 3.20 -12.48 6.76
CA ASN A 48 4.32 -12.26 5.86
C ASN A 48 4.03 -11.12 4.86
N LYS A 49 2.81 -11.07 4.32
CA LYS A 49 2.38 -10.00 3.39
C LYS A 49 2.37 -8.64 4.08
N GLU A 50 1.78 -8.55 5.27
CA GLU A 50 1.73 -7.31 6.06
C GLU A 50 3.14 -6.81 6.40
N THR A 51 4.03 -7.70 6.84
CA THR A 51 5.42 -7.37 7.12
C THR A 51 6.14 -6.83 5.87
N LEU A 52 5.93 -7.48 4.71
CA LEU A 52 6.54 -7.03 3.45
C LEU A 52 6.02 -5.65 3.05
N VAL A 53 4.71 -5.42 3.11
CA VAL A 53 4.09 -4.12 2.79
C VAL A 53 4.60 -3.04 3.72
N ARG A 54 4.62 -3.28 5.03
CA ARG A 54 5.14 -2.35 6.03
C ARG A 54 6.60 -1.97 5.76
N ARG A 55 7.48 -2.94 5.52
CA ARG A 55 8.88 -2.69 5.17
C ARG A 55 9.02 -1.91 3.86
N THR A 56 8.19 -2.22 2.87
CA THR A 56 8.18 -1.49 1.59
C THR A 56 7.79 -0.03 1.80
N ILE A 57 6.79 0.25 2.64
CA ILE A 57 6.37 1.61 2.99
C ILE A 57 7.52 2.35 3.67
N LEU A 58 8.11 1.78 4.72
CA LEU A 58 9.21 2.40 5.47
C LEU A 58 10.42 2.76 4.60
N LEU A 59 10.75 1.90 3.62
CA LEU A 59 11.86 2.12 2.70
C LEU A 59 11.62 3.20 1.65
N ASN A 60 10.38 3.41 1.23
CA ASN A 60 10.08 4.19 0.03
C ASN A 60 9.33 5.48 0.29
N PHE A 61 8.68 5.63 1.44
CA PHE A 61 7.81 6.76 1.73
C PHE A 61 8.22 7.47 3.01
N GLY A 62 8.03 8.80 3.01
CA GLY A 62 8.30 9.70 4.13
C GLY A 62 7.03 10.20 4.80
N GLU A 63 7.20 11.00 5.86
CA GLU A 63 6.09 11.57 6.65
C GLU A 63 5.22 12.52 5.84
N ASP A 64 5.84 13.24 4.89
CA ASP A 64 5.15 14.21 4.03
C ASP A 64 4.43 13.57 2.84
N ASP A 65 4.62 12.27 2.62
CA ASP A 65 3.96 11.55 1.54
C ASP A 65 2.46 11.40 1.82
N LEU A 66 1.69 11.17 0.79
CA LEU A 66 0.24 11.30 0.86
C LEU A 66 -0.45 9.94 0.84
N TRP A 67 -1.27 9.69 1.85
CA TRP A 67 -2.32 8.71 1.79
C TRP A 67 -3.55 9.31 1.13
N THR A 68 -4.03 8.70 0.07
CA THR A 68 -5.10 9.23 -0.75
C THR A 68 -6.21 8.22 -0.95
N CYS A 69 -7.43 8.72 -1.08
CA CYS A 69 -8.60 7.91 -1.42
C CYS A 69 -9.30 8.51 -2.63
N LEU A 70 -9.24 7.80 -3.76
CA LEU A 70 -9.99 8.16 -4.96
C LEU A 70 -11.41 7.65 -4.82
N LYS A 71 -12.36 8.56 -4.93
CA LYS A 71 -13.79 8.27 -4.81
C LYS A 71 -14.54 8.64 -6.08
N TYR A 72 -15.49 7.81 -6.43
CA TYR A 72 -16.48 8.10 -7.47
C TYR A 72 -17.64 8.91 -6.90
N PRO A 73 -18.45 9.54 -7.75
CA PRO A 73 -19.68 10.20 -7.33
C PRO A 73 -20.57 9.25 -6.52
N LYS A 74 -21.32 9.80 -5.57
CA LYS A 74 -22.22 9.01 -4.71
C LYS A 74 -23.22 8.22 -5.56
N GLY A 75 -23.41 6.95 -5.23
CA GLY A 75 -24.34 6.06 -5.95
C GLY A 75 -23.75 5.40 -7.20
N THR A 76 -22.53 5.77 -7.60
CA THR A 76 -21.87 5.15 -8.76
C THR A 76 -21.41 3.73 -8.42
N ARG A 77 -21.82 2.78 -9.25
CA ARG A 77 -21.40 1.37 -9.17
C ARG A 77 -20.77 1.02 -10.51
N LEU A 78 -19.47 0.80 -10.53
CA LEU A 78 -18.72 0.47 -11.75
C LEU A 78 -18.22 -0.96 -11.69
N PRO A 79 -18.17 -1.64 -12.85
CA PRO A 79 -17.43 -2.89 -12.98
C PRO A 79 -15.96 -2.69 -12.58
N VAL A 80 -15.38 -3.68 -11.92
CA VAL A 80 -13.97 -3.62 -11.45
C VAL A 80 -13.01 -3.34 -12.62
N GLU A 81 -13.29 -3.85 -13.80
CA GLU A 81 -12.47 -3.63 -14.98
C GLU A 81 -12.46 -2.14 -15.42
N THR A 82 -13.59 -1.46 -15.33
CA THR A 82 -13.66 -0.01 -15.57
C THR A 82 -12.84 0.76 -14.55
N VAL A 83 -12.92 0.38 -13.27
CA VAL A 83 -12.11 1.00 -12.20
C VAL A 83 -10.62 0.76 -12.43
N LYS A 84 -10.22 -0.43 -12.86
CA LYS A 84 -8.82 -0.73 -13.23
C LYS A 84 -8.35 0.11 -14.42
N ALA A 85 -9.21 0.32 -15.43
CA ALA A 85 -8.89 1.17 -16.57
C ALA A 85 -8.66 2.63 -16.13
N HIS A 86 -9.56 3.19 -15.31
CA HIS A 86 -9.39 4.54 -14.76
C HIS A 86 -8.11 4.68 -13.94
N TRP A 87 -7.79 3.68 -13.11
CA TRP A 87 -6.54 3.66 -12.36
C TRP A 87 -5.31 3.62 -13.29
N LYS A 88 -5.35 2.80 -14.34
CA LYS A 88 -4.27 2.73 -15.34
C LYS A 88 -4.03 4.08 -16.01
N ASP A 89 -5.09 4.79 -16.36
CA ASP A 89 -5.01 6.11 -16.99
C ASP A 89 -4.44 7.16 -16.03
N LEU A 90 -4.94 7.20 -14.79
CA LEU A 90 -4.39 8.08 -13.75
C LEU A 90 -2.91 7.81 -13.51
N ARG A 91 -2.53 6.55 -13.32
CA ARG A 91 -1.13 6.15 -13.13
C ARG A 91 -0.24 6.61 -14.28
N SER A 92 -0.72 6.46 -15.55
CA SER A 92 0.03 6.90 -16.71
C SER A 92 0.24 8.41 -16.74
N LYS A 93 -0.82 9.21 -16.45
CA LYS A 93 -0.74 10.67 -16.37
C LYS A 93 0.19 11.12 -15.26
N MET A 94 0.06 10.55 -14.06
CA MET A 94 0.93 10.84 -12.91
C MET A 94 2.39 10.51 -13.21
N SER A 95 2.68 9.32 -13.75
CA SER A 95 4.05 8.93 -14.09
C SER A 95 4.71 9.88 -15.10
N LYS A 96 3.95 10.36 -16.09
CA LYS A 96 4.46 11.36 -17.05
C LYS A 96 4.75 12.71 -16.39
N ALA A 97 3.88 13.17 -15.48
CA ALA A 97 4.06 14.42 -14.75
C ALA A 97 5.29 14.35 -13.83
N TYR A 98 5.45 13.25 -13.10
CA TYR A 98 6.61 13.03 -12.24
C TYR A 98 7.91 12.95 -13.04
N LYS A 99 7.91 12.22 -14.15
CA LYS A 99 9.07 12.18 -15.05
C LYS A 99 9.46 13.57 -15.58
N LYS A 100 8.47 14.41 -15.92
CA LYS A 100 8.71 15.80 -16.33
C LYS A 100 9.32 16.66 -15.20
N ALA A 101 8.97 16.36 -13.95
CA ALA A 101 9.56 16.99 -12.75
C ALA A 101 10.92 16.38 -12.34
N GLY A 102 11.44 15.40 -13.08
CA GLY A 102 12.71 14.72 -12.75
C GLY A 102 12.61 13.69 -11.63
N GLU A 103 11.40 13.31 -11.25
CA GLU A 103 11.11 12.41 -10.13
C GLU A 103 10.49 11.09 -10.57
N LEU A 104 10.63 10.06 -9.73
CA LEU A 104 9.97 8.78 -9.93
C LEU A 104 8.62 8.76 -9.20
N PHE A 105 7.55 8.40 -9.90
CA PHE A 105 6.24 8.17 -9.29
C PHE A 105 6.22 6.85 -8.54
N LYS A 106 6.29 6.91 -7.22
CA LYS A 106 6.20 5.76 -6.33
C LYS A 106 4.78 5.67 -5.77
N PHE A 107 4.22 4.46 -5.76
CA PHE A 107 2.88 4.24 -5.22
C PHE A 107 2.69 2.81 -4.71
N ILE A 108 1.82 2.67 -3.73
CA ILE A 108 1.19 1.42 -3.31
C ILE A 108 -0.31 1.66 -3.35
N TYR A 109 -1.10 0.74 -3.88
CA TYR A 109 -2.54 0.94 -3.96
C TYR A 109 -3.33 -0.31 -3.60
N ARG A 110 -4.55 -0.09 -3.13
CA ARG A 110 -5.56 -1.13 -2.85
C ARG A 110 -6.92 -0.66 -3.36
N MET A 111 -7.63 -1.53 -4.07
CA MET A 111 -9.02 -1.32 -4.42
C MET A 111 -9.91 -1.95 -3.35
N GLU A 112 -10.89 -1.22 -2.89
CA GLU A 112 -11.83 -1.65 -1.87
C GLU A 112 -13.25 -1.47 -2.36
N VAL A 113 -14.08 -2.50 -2.17
CA VAL A 113 -15.51 -2.44 -2.45
C VAL A 113 -16.24 -2.23 -1.13
N SER A 114 -16.93 -1.10 -1.00
CA SER A 114 -17.73 -0.80 0.18
C SER A 114 -18.94 -1.73 0.30
N LYS A 115 -19.52 -1.86 1.49
CA LYS A 115 -20.74 -2.63 1.73
C LYS A 115 -21.91 -2.18 0.82
N ALA A 116 -21.93 -0.93 0.40
CA ALA A 116 -22.92 -0.37 -0.53
C ALA A 116 -22.58 -0.62 -2.02
N GLY A 117 -21.52 -1.36 -2.34
CA GLY A 117 -21.09 -1.71 -3.69
C GLY A 117 -20.31 -0.60 -4.42
N GLY A 118 -20.00 0.52 -3.76
CA GLY A 118 -19.11 1.54 -4.32
C GLY A 118 -17.65 1.13 -4.24
N VAL A 119 -16.86 1.41 -5.27
CA VAL A 119 -15.42 1.13 -5.28
C VAL A 119 -14.63 2.37 -4.90
N HIS A 120 -13.67 2.19 -4.00
CA HIS A 120 -12.67 3.19 -3.63
C HIS A 120 -11.28 2.68 -4.00
N ILE A 121 -10.39 3.60 -4.35
CA ILE A 121 -8.98 3.25 -4.57
C ILE A 121 -8.17 4.00 -3.53
N HIS A 122 -7.61 3.26 -2.59
CA HIS A 122 -6.66 3.79 -1.63
C HIS A 122 -5.26 3.73 -2.22
N ILE A 123 -4.51 4.82 -2.10
CA ILE A 123 -3.18 4.95 -2.69
C ILE A 123 -2.26 5.68 -1.72
N LEU A 124 -1.11 5.10 -1.47
CA LEU A 124 0.03 5.80 -0.89
C LEU A 124 0.92 6.27 -2.03
N VAL A 125 1.23 7.57 -2.08
CA VAL A 125 2.06 8.16 -3.13
C VAL A 125 3.14 9.05 -2.53
N ASN A 126 4.33 9.06 -3.16
CA ASN A 126 5.35 10.04 -2.82
C ASN A 126 4.92 11.44 -3.29
N ARG A 127 5.26 12.46 -2.52
CA ARG A 127 4.90 13.85 -2.78
C ARG A 127 5.97 14.54 -3.62
N LEU A 128 5.58 15.20 -4.71
CA LEU A 128 6.43 16.13 -5.42
C LEU A 128 6.66 17.39 -4.55
N ARG A 129 7.92 17.81 -4.48
CA ARG A 129 8.34 19.04 -3.78
C ARG A 129 8.67 20.09 -4.83
N GLY A 130 7.93 21.19 -4.86
CA GLY A 130 8.14 22.26 -5.83
C GLY A 130 6.87 22.94 -6.30
N GLU A 131 6.92 23.59 -7.47
CA GLU A 131 5.78 24.29 -8.06
C GLU A 131 4.63 23.37 -8.42
N VAL A 132 4.96 22.14 -8.81
CA VAL A 132 3.97 21.10 -9.18
C VAL A 132 3.62 20.28 -7.94
N GLN A 133 2.35 20.34 -7.56
CA GLN A 133 1.86 19.67 -6.35
C GLN A 133 1.11 18.38 -6.71
N THR A 134 1.47 17.28 -6.04
CA THR A 134 0.89 15.95 -6.26
C THR A 134 -0.63 15.93 -6.09
N ASP A 135 -1.14 16.57 -5.06
CA ASP A 135 -2.55 16.65 -4.72
C ASP A 135 -3.35 17.38 -5.81
N LYS A 136 -2.85 18.49 -6.32
CA LYS A 136 -3.47 19.23 -7.43
C LYS A 136 -3.50 18.40 -8.71
N LEU A 137 -2.38 17.81 -9.10
CA LEU A 137 -2.30 16.95 -10.29
C LEU A 137 -3.26 15.75 -10.19
N MET A 138 -3.25 15.05 -9.06
CA MET A 138 -4.08 13.88 -8.88
C MET A 138 -5.57 14.24 -8.90
N SER A 139 -5.95 15.32 -8.23
CA SER A 139 -7.33 15.84 -8.25
C SER A 139 -7.77 16.21 -9.65
N GLN A 140 -6.93 16.93 -10.39
CA GLN A 140 -7.22 17.34 -11.78
C GLN A 140 -7.40 16.12 -12.66
N TYR A 141 -6.43 15.21 -12.69
CA TYR A 141 -6.48 14.04 -13.58
C TYR A 141 -7.61 13.09 -13.21
N TRP A 142 -7.89 12.91 -11.92
CA TRP A 142 -9.02 12.09 -11.49
C TRP A 142 -10.35 12.68 -11.91
N LYS A 143 -10.52 13.99 -11.77
CA LYS A 143 -11.69 14.73 -12.27
C LYS A 143 -11.84 14.57 -13.78
N GLU A 144 -10.78 14.76 -14.56
CA GLU A 144 -10.80 14.58 -16.02
C GLU A 144 -11.25 13.18 -16.44
N ILE A 145 -10.65 12.14 -15.83
CA ILE A 145 -10.93 10.74 -16.14
C ILE A 145 -12.40 10.40 -15.83
N THR A 146 -12.86 10.77 -14.63
CA THR A 146 -14.21 10.44 -14.20
C THR A 146 -15.26 11.23 -14.95
N THR A 147 -15.05 12.53 -15.23
CA THR A 147 -15.98 13.35 -16.02
C THR A 147 -16.09 12.81 -17.44
N LYS A 148 -14.97 12.40 -18.06
CA LYS A 148 -14.99 11.80 -19.41
C LYS A 148 -15.79 10.50 -19.46
N SER A 149 -15.71 9.69 -18.41
CA SER A 149 -16.36 8.38 -18.37
C SER A 149 -17.81 8.42 -17.87
N LEU A 150 -18.13 9.31 -16.95
CA LEU A 150 -19.38 9.31 -16.17
C LEU A 150 -20.19 10.61 -16.32
N ASN A 151 -19.69 11.59 -17.06
CA ASN A 151 -20.23 12.96 -17.10
C ASN A 151 -20.32 13.64 -15.71
N THR A 152 -19.64 13.09 -14.72
CA THR A 152 -19.65 13.59 -13.33
C THR A 152 -18.26 13.40 -12.72
N ALA A 153 -17.79 14.42 -12.01
CA ALA A 153 -16.48 14.41 -11.40
C ALA A 153 -16.42 13.54 -10.14
N GLY A 154 -15.44 12.65 -10.10
CA GLY A 154 -14.99 12.04 -8.86
C GLY A 154 -14.19 13.02 -8.01
N HIS A 155 -13.88 12.66 -6.79
CA HIS A 155 -13.07 13.47 -5.89
C HIS A 155 -11.95 12.65 -5.22
N VAL A 156 -10.96 13.34 -4.73
CA VAL A 156 -9.81 12.73 -4.04
C VAL A 156 -9.70 13.30 -2.64
N ASN A 157 -9.60 12.44 -1.66
CA ASN A 157 -9.28 12.82 -0.28
C ASN A 157 -7.78 12.57 -0.07
N PHE A 158 -7.12 13.53 0.57
CA PHE A 158 -5.71 13.46 0.90
C PHE A 158 -5.55 13.56 2.41
N THR A 159 -4.67 12.72 2.94
CA THR A 159 -4.25 12.77 4.33
C THR A 159 -2.73 12.59 4.35
N PRO A 160 -1.97 13.47 5.02
CA PRO A 160 -0.54 13.23 5.22
C PRO A 160 -0.33 11.88 5.90
N LEU A 161 0.72 11.17 5.53
CA LEU A 161 0.97 9.83 6.03
C LEU A 161 1.08 9.79 7.56
N TYR A 162 1.65 10.82 8.14
CA TYR A 162 1.76 10.96 9.59
C TYR A 162 0.38 11.01 10.30
N GLU A 163 -0.60 11.73 9.72
CA GLU A 163 -1.95 11.88 10.28
C GLU A 163 -2.82 10.64 10.09
N SER A 164 -2.42 9.73 9.21
CA SER A 164 -3.18 8.49 8.92
C SER A 164 -2.97 7.36 9.94
N GLY A 165 -2.39 7.66 11.11
CA GLY A 165 -2.08 6.64 12.12
C GLY A 165 -0.74 5.95 11.92
N GLY A 166 0.09 6.47 11.01
CA GLY A 166 1.43 5.96 10.71
C GLY A 166 1.44 4.72 9.83
N TYR A 167 2.62 4.10 9.75
CA TYR A 167 2.88 3.00 8.82
C TYR A 167 2.15 1.70 9.16
N GLU A 168 1.84 1.47 10.43
CA GLU A 168 1.20 0.24 10.90
C GLU A 168 -0.28 0.18 10.53
N ALA A 169 -0.96 1.34 10.52
CA ALA A 169 -2.37 1.42 10.15
C ALA A 169 -2.61 1.20 8.64
N LEU A 170 -1.57 1.26 7.81
CA LEU A 170 -1.65 1.16 6.35
C LEU A 170 -1.22 -0.22 5.82
N ALA A 171 -0.56 -1.03 6.63
CA ALA A 171 -0.11 -2.37 6.27
C ALA A 171 -1.19 -3.42 6.47
#